data_b340e18270883d59352c1f8a385a43a2
#
_entry.id   b340e18270883d59352c1f8a385a43a2
#
_cell.length_a   1.000
_cell.length_b   1.000
_cell.length_c   1.000
_cell.angle_alpha   90.00
_cell.angle_beta   90.00
_cell.angle_gamma   90.00
#
_symmetry.space_group_name_H-M   'P 1'
#
loop_
_entity.id
_entity.type
_entity.pdbx_description
1 polymer ?
#
loop_
_entity_poly.entity_id
_entity_poly.type
_entity_poly.pdbx_seq_one_letter_code
_entity_poly.pdbx_strand_id
1 'polypeptide(L)'
;MFTHFNRGIPSHPAMPAELRAMIAGEDVCDFHHYVRVRMREGWHKLDATWHDALISYGFPVNRDWKGHSDTVLAATPIREYPAVEDLVAWKEQLLTQLTPEQRDFRAKFFTTLTEWMMTL
;
A
#
# COMPACT_ATOMS: atom_id res chain seq x y z
N MET A 1 5.23 0.20 -7.81
CA MET A 1 6.05 -0.95 -7.34
C MET A 1 5.20 -2.19 -7.15
N PHE A 2 5.74 -3.37 -7.42
CA PHE A 2 5.11 -4.64 -7.07
C PHE A 2 5.41 -4.99 -5.61
N THR A 3 4.39 -5.44 -4.89
CA THR A 3 4.51 -5.76 -3.46
C THR A 3 3.53 -6.88 -3.07
N HIS A 4 3.86 -7.61 -2.01
CA HIS A 4 2.88 -8.39 -1.24
C HIS A 4 2.33 -7.46 -0.14
N PHE A 5 1.24 -6.79 -0.46
CA PHE A 5 0.75 -5.63 0.27
C PHE A 5 0.43 -5.91 1.74
N ASN A 6 -0.14 -7.06 2.03
CA ASN A 6 -0.50 -7.46 3.40
C ASN A 6 0.72 -7.64 4.33
N ARG A 7 1.91 -7.86 3.76
CA ARG A 7 3.13 -8.05 4.57
C ARG A 7 3.63 -6.76 5.23
N GLY A 8 3.20 -5.60 4.74
CA GLY A 8 3.49 -4.30 5.33
C GLY A 8 2.42 -3.77 6.27
N ILE A 9 1.32 -4.50 6.45
CA ILE A 9 0.19 -4.07 7.27
C ILE A 9 0.24 -4.78 8.63
N PRO A 10 0.20 -4.02 9.75
CA PRO A 10 0.15 -4.62 11.07
C PRO A 10 -1.19 -5.32 11.32
N SER A 11 -1.17 -6.44 12.03
CA SER A 11 -2.38 -7.06 12.55
C SER A 11 -2.69 -6.47 13.92
N HIS A 12 -3.90 -5.97 14.11
CA HIS A 12 -4.31 -5.35 15.37
C HIS A 12 -5.59 -6.02 15.90
N PRO A 13 -5.72 -6.25 17.24
CA PRO A 13 -6.89 -6.89 17.83
C PRO A 13 -8.24 -6.20 17.53
N ALA A 14 -8.24 -4.88 17.29
CA ALA A 14 -9.43 -4.13 16.92
C ALA A 14 -9.95 -4.40 15.52
N MET A 15 -9.14 -5.02 14.66
CA MET A 15 -9.56 -5.40 13.32
C MET A 15 -10.52 -6.59 13.37
N PRO A 16 -11.47 -6.68 12.41
CA PRO A 16 -12.29 -7.89 12.26
C PRO A 16 -11.43 -9.14 12.09
N ALA A 17 -11.90 -10.28 12.62
CA ALA A 17 -11.18 -11.54 12.53
C ALA A 17 -10.88 -11.96 11.08
N GLU A 18 -11.79 -11.69 10.15
CA GLU A 18 -11.59 -11.94 8.72
C GLU A 18 -10.42 -11.14 8.15
N LEU A 19 -10.32 -9.85 8.49
CA LEU A 19 -9.21 -9.00 8.04
C LEU A 19 -7.88 -9.49 8.60
N ARG A 20 -7.84 -9.81 9.89
CA ARG A 20 -6.62 -10.37 10.52
C ARG A 20 -6.17 -11.68 9.88
N ALA A 21 -7.13 -12.56 9.56
CA ALA A 21 -6.83 -13.81 8.86
C ALA A 21 -6.25 -13.57 7.46
N MET A 22 -6.76 -12.59 6.72
CA MET A 22 -6.23 -12.23 5.41
C MET A 22 -4.83 -11.61 5.51
N ILE A 23 -4.56 -10.77 6.51
CA ILE A 23 -3.22 -10.19 6.74
C ILE A 23 -2.19 -11.30 7.00
N ALA A 24 -2.54 -12.30 7.79
CA ALA A 24 -1.67 -13.42 8.14
C ALA A 24 -1.63 -14.55 7.09
N GLY A 25 -2.54 -14.52 6.13
CA GLY A 25 -2.75 -15.59 5.16
C GLY A 25 -1.90 -15.46 3.91
N GLU A 26 -2.54 -15.69 2.76
CA GLU A 26 -1.89 -15.65 1.44
C GLU A 26 -1.35 -14.24 1.12
N ASP A 27 -0.42 -14.18 0.18
CA ASP A 27 0.14 -12.91 -0.27
C ASP A 27 -0.89 -12.13 -1.09
N VAL A 28 -1.14 -10.88 -0.69
CA VAL A 28 -1.94 -9.92 -1.46
C VAL A 28 -1.03 -9.23 -2.47
N CYS A 29 -1.05 -9.70 -3.70
CA CYS A 29 -0.25 -9.12 -4.78
C CYS A 29 -0.84 -7.80 -5.25
N ASP A 30 -0.06 -6.74 -5.19
CA ASP A 30 -0.48 -5.40 -5.63
C ASP A 30 0.62 -4.66 -6.37
N PHE A 31 0.20 -3.73 -7.21
CA PHE A 31 1.06 -2.75 -7.87
C PHE A 31 0.76 -1.38 -7.25
N HIS A 32 1.45 -1.09 -6.16
CA HIS A 32 1.30 0.17 -5.46
C HIS A 32 2.05 1.29 -6.18
N HIS A 33 1.47 2.47 -6.19
CA HIS A 33 2.09 3.65 -6.79
C HIS A 33 2.37 4.74 -5.75
N TYR A 34 3.45 5.46 -5.97
CA TYR A 34 3.86 6.62 -5.20
C TYR A 34 4.48 7.65 -6.13
N VAL A 35 4.69 8.86 -5.67
CA VAL A 35 5.33 9.91 -6.47
C VAL A 35 6.78 10.13 -6.07
N ARG A 36 7.57 10.62 -7.00
CA ARG A 36 8.91 11.11 -6.72
C ARG A 36 8.93 12.61 -6.99
N VAL A 37 9.47 13.36 -6.04
CA VAL A 37 9.54 14.81 -6.12
C VAL A 37 10.99 15.26 -6.03
N ARG A 38 11.37 16.19 -6.91
CA ARG A 38 12.68 16.80 -6.85
C ARG A 38 12.65 17.93 -5.83
N MET A 39 13.54 17.85 -4.87
CA MET A 39 13.77 18.87 -3.85
C MET A 39 15.22 19.36 -3.94
N ARG A 40 15.61 20.28 -3.04
CA ARG A 40 16.95 20.86 -3.04
C ARG A 40 18.05 19.79 -2.90
N GLU A 41 17.80 18.74 -2.10
CA GLU A 41 18.75 17.66 -1.80
C GLU A 41 18.72 16.52 -2.84
N GLY A 42 17.82 16.59 -3.84
CA GLY A 42 17.64 15.54 -4.84
C GLY A 42 16.21 15.02 -4.94
N TRP A 43 16.08 13.80 -5.45
CA TRP A 43 14.78 13.15 -5.63
C TRP A 43 14.37 12.37 -4.38
N HIS A 44 13.14 12.60 -3.92
CA HIS A 44 12.55 11.90 -2.78
C HIS A 44 11.28 11.16 -3.17
N LYS A 45 11.09 9.99 -2.56
CA LYS A 45 9.85 9.19 -2.68
C LYS A 45 8.83 9.72 -1.70
N LEU A 46 7.62 10.00 -2.18
CA LEU A 46 6.52 10.47 -1.35
C LEU A 46 5.32 9.53 -1.51
N ASP A 47 4.89 8.98 -0.39
CA ASP A 47 3.73 8.10 -0.28
C ASP A 47 2.88 8.53 0.92
N ALA A 48 1.71 9.06 0.67
CA ALA A 48 0.77 9.54 1.68
C ALA A 48 -0.47 8.66 1.76
N THR A 49 -0.30 7.35 1.68
CA THR A 49 -1.41 6.40 1.61
C THR A 49 -2.22 6.30 2.90
N TRP A 50 -1.54 6.32 4.06
CA TRP A 50 -2.20 6.04 5.34
C TRP A 50 -2.62 7.31 6.06
N HIS A 51 -3.87 7.32 6.53
CA HIS A 51 -4.44 8.41 7.31
C HIS A 51 -3.97 8.37 8.76
N ASP A 52 -3.90 9.55 9.41
CA ASP A 52 -3.44 9.72 10.81
C ASP A 52 -4.20 8.85 11.82
N ALA A 53 -5.48 8.58 11.59
CA ALA A 53 -6.27 7.69 12.45
C ALA A 53 -5.69 6.27 12.57
N LEU A 54 -4.83 5.86 11.65
CA LEU A 54 -4.21 4.55 11.64
C LEU A 54 -2.94 4.44 12.49
N ILE A 55 -2.45 5.55 13.03
CA ILE A 55 -1.23 5.57 13.88
C ILE A 55 -1.39 4.64 15.08
N SER A 56 -2.53 4.72 15.76
CA SER A 56 -2.81 3.90 16.94
C SER A 56 -2.93 2.41 16.65
N TYR A 57 -3.06 2.05 15.37
CA TYR A 57 -3.12 0.65 14.90
C TYR A 57 -1.78 0.15 14.35
N GLY A 58 -0.72 0.96 14.45
CA GLY A 58 0.63 0.57 14.05
C GLY A 58 0.97 0.76 12.58
N PHE A 59 0.14 1.46 11.79
CA PHE A 59 0.41 1.75 10.39
C PHE A 59 1.52 2.80 10.24
N PRO A 60 2.35 2.72 9.18
CA PRO A 60 3.44 3.67 8.96
C PRO A 60 2.92 5.00 8.39
N VAL A 61 2.42 5.84 9.27
CA VAL A 61 1.93 7.18 8.90
C VAL A 61 3.07 8.19 9.00
N ASN A 62 3.23 9.04 7.98
CA ASN A 62 4.32 10.01 7.87
C ASN A 62 3.95 11.36 8.51
N ARG A 63 3.64 11.35 9.80
CA ARG A 63 3.14 12.52 10.52
C ARG A 63 4.17 13.64 10.65
N ASP A 64 5.43 13.29 10.89
CA ASP A 64 6.50 14.24 11.19
C ASP A 64 7.45 14.49 10.01
N TRP A 65 7.00 14.20 8.80
CA TRP A 65 7.81 14.43 7.61
C TRP A 65 8.03 15.92 7.38
N LYS A 66 9.29 16.32 7.18
CA LYS A 66 9.71 17.74 7.11
C LYS A 66 10.18 18.17 5.72
N GLY A 67 10.00 17.36 4.70
CA GLY A 67 10.35 17.73 3.33
C GLY A 67 11.80 17.51 2.93
N HIS A 68 12.61 16.83 3.73
CA HIS A 68 14.05 16.66 3.51
C HIS A 68 14.48 15.21 3.27
N SER A 69 13.53 14.28 3.21
CA SER A 69 13.80 12.85 3.08
C SER A 69 12.67 12.14 2.37
N ASP A 70 12.87 10.86 2.05
CA ASP A 70 11.78 9.99 1.64
C ASP A 70 10.76 9.83 2.76
N THR A 71 9.49 9.70 2.40
CA THR A 71 8.48 9.19 3.33
C THR A 71 8.62 7.68 3.46
N VAL A 72 8.08 7.11 4.54
CA VAL A 72 7.90 5.66 4.64
C VAL A 72 6.85 5.23 3.62
N LEU A 73 7.16 4.22 2.81
CA LEU A 73 6.22 3.69 1.83
C LEU A 73 5.14 2.85 2.51
N ALA A 74 3.93 2.85 1.94
CA ALA A 74 2.79 2.09 2.48
C ALA A 74 3.02 0.58 2.50
N ALA A 75 3.88 0.09 1.63
CA ALA A 75 4.22 -1.33 1.52
C ALA A 75 5.70 -1.49 1.16
N THR A 76 6.28 -2.64 1.50
CA THR A 76 7.67 -2.95 1.14
C THR A 76 7.73 -3.42 -0.32
N PRO A 77 8.52 -2.77 -1.19
CA PRO A 77 8.61 -3.16 -2.58
C PRO A 77 9.35 -4.48 -2.75
N ILE A 78 8.83 -5.34 -3.67
CA ILE A 78 9.55 -6.50 -4.20
C ILE A 78 10.24 -6.09 -5.50
N ARG A 79 9.55 -5.26 -6.30
CA ARG A 79 10.08 -4.72 -7.54
C ARG A 79 9.59 -3.28 -7.73
N GLU A 80 10.51 -2.39 -8.06
CA GLU A 80 10.19 -1.01 -8.44
C GLU A 80 10.23 -0.88 -9.96
N TYR A 81 9.33 -0.05 -10.49
CA TYR A 81 9.19 0.22 -11.92
C TYR A 81 9.52 1.68 -12.22
N PRO A 82 9.97 2.01 -13.45
CA PRO A 82 10.18 3.39 -13.85
C PRO A 82 8.90 4.22 -13.79
N ALA A 83 9.04 5.53 -13.70
CA ALA A 83 7.92 6.46 -13.82
C ALA A 83 7.26 6.34 -15.21
N VAL A 84 5.93 6.44 -15.25
CA VAL A 84 5.12 6.37 -16.47
C VAL A 84 4.15 7.53 -16.53
N GLU A 85 3.75 7.92 -17.75
CA GLU A 85 2.84 9.05 -17.96
C GLU A 85 1.40 8.69 -17.60
N ASP A 86 0.89 7.56 -18.10
CA ASP A 86 -0.45 7.07 -17.79
C ASP A 86 -0.38 5.92 -16.80
N LEU A 87 -0.35 6.28 -15.53
CA LEU A 87 -0.22 5.34 -14.43
C LEU A 87 -1.43 4.40 -14.33
N VAL A 88 -2.63 4.90 -14.58
CA VAL A 88 -3.86 4.11 -14.46
C VAL A 88 -3.89 2.99 -15.51
N ALA A 89 -3.69 3.33 -16.78
CA ALA A 89 -3.66 2.35 -17.85
C ALA A 89 -2.53 1.34 -17.67
N TRP A 90 -1.36 1.79 -17.26
CA TRP A 90 -0.21 0.93 -17.02
C TRP A 90 -0.45 -0.04 -15.87
N LYS A 91 -1.05 0.42 -14.77
CA LYS A 91 -1.43 -0.42 -13.64
C LYS A 91 -2.48 -1.47 -14.03
N GLU A 92 -3.46 -1.10 -14.82
CA GLU A 92 -4.45 -2.05 -15.35
C GLU A 92 -3.79 -3.17 -16.15
N GLN A 93 -2.83 -2.86 -17.00
CA GLN A 93 -2.05 -3.86 -17.73
C GLN A 93 -1.28 -4.79 -16.79
N LEU A 94 -0.62 -4.24 -15.76
CA LEU A 94 0.12 -5.04 -14.79
C LEU A 94 -0.80 -5.99 -14.02
N LEU A 95 -1.99 -5.55 -13.65
CA LEU A 95 -2.97 -6.38 -12.95
C LEU A 95 -3.43 -7.58 -13.77
N THR A 96 -3.35 -7.51 -15.11
CA THR A 96 -3.65 -8.68 -15.98
C THR A 96 -2.62 -9.80 -15.84
N GLN A 97 -1.43 -9.52 -15.31
CA GLN A 97 -0.38 -10.51 -15.06
C GLN A 97 -0.65 -11.37 -13.81
N LEU A 98 -1.55 -10.92 -12.94
CA LEU A 98 -1.98 -11.71 -11.79
C LEU A 98 -2.92 -12.82 -12.22
N THR A 99 -2.87 -13.95 -11.52
CA THR A 99 -3.87 -15.01 -11.72
C THR A 99 -5.27 -14.52 -11.32
N PRO A 100 -6.36 -15.14 -11.82
CA PRO A 100 -7.71 -14.82 -11.36
C PRO A 100 -7.87 -14.89 -9.84
N GLU A 101 -7.27 -15.91 -9.21
CA GLU A 101 -7.29 -16.10 -7.75
C GLU A 101 -6.58 -14.97 -7.02
N GLN A 102 -5.41 -14.54 -7.51
CA GLN A 102 -4.67 -13.40 -6.94
C GLN A 102 -5.47 -12.11 -7.05
N ARG A 103 -6.10 -11.86 -8.19
CA ARG A 103 -6.95 -10.67 -8.39
C ARG A 103 -8.16 -10.67 -7.48
N ASP A 104 -8.84 -11.80 -7.33
CA ASP A 104 -10.01 -11.94 -6.47
C ASP A 104 -9.65 -11.75 -5.00
N PHE A 105 -8.56 -12.35 -4.55
CA PHE A 105 -8.08 -12.20 -3.18
C PHE A 105 -7.65 -10.76 -2.89
N ARG A 106 -6.95 -10.12 -3.82
CA ARG A 106 -6.59 -8.71 -3.74
C ARG A 106 -7.82 -7.81 -3.60
N ALA A 107 -8.82 -8.00 -4.45
CA ALA A 107 -10.06 -7.21 -4.42
C ALA A 107 -10.80 -7.38 -3.08
N LYS A 108 -10.92 -8.61 -2.60
CA LYS A 108 -11.55 -8.92 -1.31
C LYS A 108 -10.79 -8.28 -0.15
N PHE A 109 -9.47 -8.37 -0.16
CA PHE A 109 -8.63 -7.78 0.88
C PHE A 109 -8.82 -6.27 0.95
N PHE A 110 -8.74 -5.55 -0.16
CA PHE A 110 -8.88 -4.10 -0.18
C PHE A 110 -10.30 -3.66 0.19
N THR A 111 -11.33 -4.40 -0.22
CA THR A 111 -12.70 -4.13 0.21
C THR A 111 -12.84 -4.26 1.72
N THR A 112 -12.38 -5.36 2.29
CA THR A 112 -12.47 -5.61 3.73
C THR A 112 -11.66 -4.60 4.55
N LEU A 113 -10.46 -4.27 4.09
CA LEU A 113 -9.62 -3.24 4.72
C LEU A 113 -10.30 -1.87 4.68
N THR A 114 -10.84 -1.47 3.54
CA THR A 114 -11.52 -0.19 3.36
C THR A 114 -12.76 -0.09 4.24
N GLU A 115 -13.59 -1.12 4.27
CA GLU A 115 -14.79 -1.17 5.11
C GLU A 115 -14.44 -0.98 6.60
N TRP A 116 -13.40 -1.66 7.07
CA TRP A 116 -12.92 -1.46 8.43
C TRP A 116 -12.42 -0.03 8.66
N MET A 117 -11.60 0.51 7.76
CA MET A 117 -11.07 1.87 7.87
C MET A 117 -12.17 2.93 7.90
N MET A 118 -13.28 2.71 7.21
CA MET A 118 -14.43 3.62 7.24
C MET A 118 -15.17 3.64 8.57
N THR A 119 -14.89 2.72 9.48
CA THR A 119 -15.45 2.70 10.84
C THR A 119 -14.63 3.52 11.85
N LEU A 120 -13.47 3.99 11.46
CA LEU A 120 -12.55 4.70 12.34
C LEU A 120 -12.88 6.18 12.52
#